data_17064dc211ed54680dbfd8f2ff82f9b5
#
_entry.id   17064dc211ed54680dbfd8f2ff82f9b5
#
_cell.length_a   1.000
_cell.length_b   1.000
_cell.length_c   1.000
_cell.angle_alpha   90.00
_cell.angle_beta   90.00
_cell.angle_gamma   90.00
#
_symmetry.space_group_name_H-M   'P 1'
#
loop_
_entity.id
_entity.type
_entity.pdbx_description
1 polymer ?
#
loop_
_entity_poly.entity_id
_entity_poly.type
_entity_poly.pdbx_seq_one_letter_code
_entity_poly.pdbx_strand_id
1 'polypeptide(L)'
;MKLSDFKHAIARFFGKCKREDTMPNIQDYVLWRGDLPLERVPLCDVDALLLSYLSYMPYDHIAGDAFDEGISLRDAAQKLLEVNERDKTPLAYNVKEDRKLLAALMESARFRDIRLVGYVNKVDPEQEEQFAAVTYLLGEGRAFVAFRGTDNTVVGWKEDFNMSFETEVPAQRDAVAYAQHVAKAIDLPLIVGGHSKGGNLAAYAGMFVDEATRTRIQTVYNFDGPGFNEATISSEEFGKVDMRIRTFVPQSSMIGILMWHREPFTIVRSNGVGVFQHDAYTWQIMGGDFIKLSERTGHSHFADDTIKRWLEELKPDMRRQAIDGIYAVLSASNGMNVSDLFEARNTMSVLKAAGAMDEKTRSAVLEAFRLLGSSMIGGVPAWLERTASSMAQKMPWEQRREEARAEAKTEARAEAKTEKRSETGSKTGLEAGTEAEARENAPELAK
;
A
#
# COMPACT_ATOMS: atom_id res chain seq x y z
N MET A 1 -27.32 10.19 -15.83
CA MET A 1 -26.58 11.26 -15.15
C MET A 1 -25.45 11.66 -16.09
N LYS A 2 -25.35 12.92 -16.48
CA LYS A 2 -24.30 13.36 -17.40
C LYS A 2 -22.97 13.42 -16.65
N LEU A 3 -21.85 13.22 -17.33
CA LEU A 3 -20.49 13.24 -16.75
C LEU A 3 -20.22 14.58 -15.99
N SER A 4 -20.86 15.68 -16.46
CA SER A 4 -20.88 16.96 -15.80
C SER A 4 -21.50 16.92 -14.41
N ASP A 5 -22.57 16.13 -14.23
CA ASP A 5 -23.30 16.05 -12.96
C ASP A 5 -22.51 15.26 -11.93
N PHE A 6 -21.72 14.27 -12.40
CA PHE A 6 -20.80 13.49 -11.58
C PHE A 6 -19.60 14.34 -11.12
N LYS A 7 -18.98 15.13 -12.04
CA LYS A 7 -17.93 16.09 -11.66
C LYS A 7 -18.43 17.14 -10.67
N HIS A 8 -19.66 17.62 -10.84
CA HIS A 8 -20.27 18.56 -9.90
C HIS A 8 -20.68 17.91 -8.56
N ALA A 9 -21.08 16.65 -8.56
CA ALA A 9 -21.36 15.92 -7.31
C ALA A 9 -20.07 15.66 -6.52
N ILE A 10 -19.01 15.25 -7.18
CA ILE A 10 -17.67 15.11 -6.59
C ILE A 10 -17.18 16.49 -6.09
N ALA A 11 -17.24 17.54 -6.90
CA ALA A 11 -16.82 18.87 -6.50
C ALA A 11 -17.70 19.44 -5.35
N ARG A 12 -18.99 19.12 -5.28
CA ARG A 12 -19.86 19.48 -4.14
C ARG A 12 -19.57 18.68 -2.89
N PHE A 13 -19.21 17.42 -3.02
CA PHE A 13 -18.81 16.58 -1.88
C PHE A 13 -17.48 17.06 -1.29
N PHE A 14 -16.49 17.37 -2.15
CA PHE A 14 -15.21 17.91 -1.72
C PHE A 14 -15.21 19.42 -1.41
N GLY A 15 -16.10 20.21 -2.02
CA GLY A 15 -16.20 21.66 -1.80
C GLY A 15 -16.93 22.08 -0.51
N LYS A 16 -17.53 21.13 0.23
CA LYS A 16 -18.17 21.38 1.52
C LYS A 16 -17.29 21.20 2.74
N CYS A 17 -16.07 20.67 2.59
CA CYS A 17 -15.09 20.73 3.66
C CYS A 17 -14.52 22.15 3.72
N LYS A 18 -15.15 23.01 4.48
CA LYS A 18 -14.59 24.32 4.81
C LYS A 18 -13.27 24.12 5.55
N ARG A 19 -12.27 24.86 5.12
CA ARG A 19 -10.87 24.87 5.62
C ARG A 19 -10.74 25.32 7.09
N GLU A 20 -11.82 25.51 7.81
CA GLU A 20 -11.84 26.13 9.13
C GLU A 20 -11.53 25.18 10.31
N ASP A 21 -11.45 23.84 10.07
CA ASP A 21 -11.17 22.85 11.12
C ASP A 21 -10.16 21.77 10.72
N THR A 22 -9.32 21.99 9.70
CA THR A 22 -8.29 21.00 9.35
C THR A 22 -7.05 21.22 10.21
N MET A 23 -6.70 20.18 10.99
CA MET A 23 -5.44 20.16 11.73
C MET A 23 -4.24 20.29 10.76
N PRO A 24 -3.11 20.87 11.23
CA PRO A 24 -1.90 21.04 10.43
C PRO A 24 -1.42 19.76 9.77
N ASN A 25 -0.84 19.86 8.59
CA ASN A 25 -0.22 18.78 7.82
C ASN A 25 1.28 19.04 7.59
N ILE A 26 1.91 18.27 6.69
CA ILE A 26 3.36 18.41 6.41
C ILE A 26 3.75 19.80 5.86
N GLN A 27 2.86 20.50 5.13
CA GLN A 27 3.14 21.86 4.65
C GLN A 27 3.14 22.86 5.81
N ASP A 28 2.12 22.77 6.66
CA ASP A 28 2.02 23.62 7.86
C ASP A 28 3.21 23.37 8.79
N TYR A 29 3.67 22.10 8.86
CA TYR A 29 4.86 21.74 9.60
C TYR A 29 6.11 22.44 9.05
N VAL A 30 6.34 22.41 7.74
CA VAL A 30 7.48 23.10 7.12
C VAL A 30 7.44 24.60 7.37
N LEU A 31 6.27 25.22 7.26
CA LEU A 31 6.09 26.65 7.55
C LEU A 31 6.36 27.00 9.03
N TRP A 32 5.96 26.11 9.94
CA TRP A 32 6.13 26.32 11.39
C TRP A 32 7.53 25.95 11.87
N ARG A 33 8.04 24.74 11.53
CA ARG A 33 9.31 24.20 12.02
C ARG A 33 10.51 24.58 11.15
N GLY A 34 10.25 25.11 9.96
CA GLY A 34 11.28 25.50 8.99
C GLY A 34 12.27 26.57 9.47
N ASP A 35 12.01 27.20 10.63
CA ASP A 35 12.84 28.19 11.27
C ASP A 35 14.06 27.60 12.02
N LEU A 36 13.99 26.32 12.44
CA LEU A 36 15.03 25.66 13.25
C LEU A 36 15.81 24.63 12.43
N PRO A 37 17.09 24.88 12.15
CA PRO A 37 17.92 23.95 11.39
C PRO A 37 18.12 22.61 12.13
N LEU A 38 18.46 21.56 11.37
CA LEU A 38 18.61 20.19 11.89
C LEU A 38 19.70 20.07 12.94
N GLU A 39 20.73 20.89 12.87
CA GLU A 39 21.82 20.94 13.87
C GLU A 39 21.35 21.44 15.25
N ARG A 40 20.26 22.20 15.29
CA ARG A 40 19.66 22.69 16.54
C ARG A 40 18.60 21.75 17.09
N VAL A 41 17.79 21.19 16.19
CA VAL A 41 16.71 20.25 16.52
C VAL A 41 16.86 19.06 15.59
N PRO A 42 17.34 17.92 16.07
CA PRO A 42 17.58 16.74 15.25
C PRO A 42 16.33 16.28 14.46
N LEU A 43 16.56 15.52 13.39
CA LEU A 43 15.52 14.95 12.53
C LEU A 43 14.47 14.18 13.36
N CYS A 44 13.20 14.47 13.12
CA CYS A 44 12.05 13.79 13.72
C CYS A 44 11.26 12.97 12.67
N ASP A 45 10.22 12.25 13.13
CA ASP A 45 9.41 11.38 12.28
C ASP A 45 8.70 12.13 11.13
N VAL A 46 8.31 13.39 11.37
CA VAL A 46 7.66 14.24 10.37
C VAL A 46 8.65 14.66 9.27
N ASP A 47 9.90 14.98 9.67
CA ASP A 47 10.95 15.25 8.69
C ASP A 47 11.23 14.02 7.81
N ALA A 48 11.25 12.84 8.44
CA ALA A 48 11.46 11.59 7.72
C ALA A 48 10.33 11.30 6.71
N LEU A 49 9.06 11.57 7.08
CA LEU A 49 7.94 11.50 6.13
C LEU A 49 8.13 12.49 4.98
N LEU A 50 8.50 13.74 5.29
CA LEU A 50 8.74 14.77 4.27
C LEU A 50 9.83 14.35 3.29
N LEU A 51 11.00 13.91 3.79
CA LEU A 51 12.11 13.45 2.93
C LEU A 51 11.71 12.21 2.11
N SER A 52 10.94 11.30 2.70
CA SER A 52 10.38 10.15 1.98
C SER A 52 9.41 10.59 0.87
N TYR A 53 8.55 11.58 1.13
CA TYR A 53 7.63 12.13 0.14
C TYR A 53 8.38 12.87 -0.99
N LEU A 54 9.43 13.60 -0.68
CA LEU A 54 10.23 14.32 -1.66
C LEU A 54 10.93 13.39 -2.68
N SER A 55 11.09 12.10 -2.39
CA SER A 55 11.60 11.13 -3.37
C SER A 55 10.70 10.94 -4.59
N TYR A 56 9.42 11.37 -4.53
CA TYR A 56 8.50 11.35 -5.67
C TYR A 56 8.72 12.48 -6.67
N MET A 57 9.50 13.51 -6.31
CA MET A 57 9.78 14.62 -7.22
C MET A 57 10.63 14.15 -8.40
N PRO A 58 10.33 14.57 -9.64
CA PRO A 58 11.07 14.18 -10.82
C PRO A 58 12.39 14.96 -10.91
N TYR A 59 13.41 14.46 -10.22
CA TYR A 59 14.74 15.09 -10.22
C TYR A 59 15.56 14.76 -11.49
N ASP A 60 14.97 14.12 -12.48
CA ASP A 60 15.62 13.85 -13.77
C ASP A 60 16.19 15.12 -14.36
N HIS A 61 17.44 15.11 -14.78
CA HIS A 61 18.21 16.26 -15.27
C HIS A 61 18.40 17.42 -14.25
N ILE A 62 17.99 17.24 -13.00
CA ILE A 62 18.14 18.22 -11.90
C ILE A 62 19.21 17.75 -10.91
N ALA A 63 19.11 16.51 -10.47
CA ALA A 63 20.10 15.86 -9.61
C ALA A 63 20.79 14.73 -10.38
N GLY A 64 22.09 14.55 -10.17
CA GLY A 64 22.87 13.46 -10.75
C GLY A 64 22.87 12.21 -9.89
N ASP A 65 23.38 11.12 -10.46
CA ASP A 65 23.58 9.82 -9.80
C ASP A 65 24.90 9.75 -8.98
N ALA A 66 25.76 10.76 -9.10
CA ALA A 66 26.98 10.84 -8.32
C ALA A 66 26.74 11.21 -6.85
N PHE A 67 27.67 10.80 -5.99
CA PHE A 67 27.67 11.10 -4.55
C PHE A 67 28.72 12.19 -4.22
N ASP A 68 28.83 13.18 -5.08
CA ASP A 68 29.74 14.32 -4.96
C ASP A 68 29.12 15.49 -4.19
N GLU A 69 29.30 16.73 -4.69
CA GLU A 69 28.72 17.92 -4.06
C GLU A 69 27.18 17.97 -4.10
N GLY A 70 26.56 17.30 -5.07
CA GLY A 70 25.11 17.26 -5.26
C GLY A 70 24.48 18.63 -5.48
N ILE A 71 23.16 18.72 -5.33
CA ILE A 71 22.39 19.97 -5.45
C ILE A 71 21.68 20.29 -4.13
N SER A 72 21.57 21.56 -3.74
CA SER A 72 20.79 21.95 -2.57
C SER A 72 19.29 21.72 -2.80
N LEU A 73 18.53 21.40 -1.75
CA LEU A 73 17.07 21.24 -1.87
C LEU A 73 16.41 22.54 -2.35
N ARG A 74 16.94 23.70 -1.98
CA ARG A 74 16.50 25.00 -2.52
C ARG A 74 16.62 25.05 -4.04
N ASP A 75 17.82 24.78 -4.57
CA ASP A 75 18.07 24.88 -6.00
C ASP A 75 17.32 23.82 -6.79
N ALA A 76 17.20 22.60 -6.21
CA ALA A 76 16.38 21.54 -6.80
C ALA A 76 14.89 21.94 -6.85
N ALA A 77 14.35 22.49 -5.75
CA ALA A 77 12.97 22.96 -5.70
C ALA A 77 12.69 24.08 -6.70
N GLN A 78 13.61 25.03 -6.84
CA GLN A 78 13.51 26.10 -7.82
C GLN A 78 13.45 25.54 -9.24
N LYS A 79 14.38 24.65 -9.61
CA LYS A 79 14.40 24.03 -10.94
C LYS A 79 13.14 23.20 -11.21
N LEU A 80 12.64 22.44 -10.22
CA LEU A 80 11.38 21.70 -10.35
C LEU A 80 10.19 22.62 -10.65
N LEU A 81 10.09 23.75 -9.96
CA LEU A 81 9.04 24.73 -10.20
C LEU A 81 9.15 25.36 -11.59
N GLU A 82 10.35 25.69 -12.05
CA GLU A 82 10.61 26.24 -13.38
C GLU A 82 10.23 25.25 -14.49
N VAL A 83 10.63 23.97 -14.36
CA VAL A 83 10.29 22.92 -15.33
C VAL A 83 8.78 22.65 -15.33
N ASN A 84 8.14 22.57 -14.15
CA ASN A 84 6.71 22.40 -14.04
C ASN A 84 5.92 23.55 -14.70
N GLU A 85 6.39 24.79 -14.56
CA GLU A 85 5.73 25.94 -15.15
C GLU A 85 5.91 25.99 -16.67
N ARG A 86 7.13 25.75 -17.17
CA ARG A 86 7.48 25.79 -18.58
C ARG A 86 6.88 24.66 -19.37
N ASP A 87 7.09 23.40 -18.90
CA ASP A 87 6.83 22.20 -19.68
C ASP A 87 5.55 21.48 -19.23
N LYS A 88 4.91 21.98 -18.17
CA LYS A 88 3.75 21.33 -17.50
C LYS A 88 4.08 19.91 -17.01
N THR A 89 5.36 19.62 -16.79
CA THR A 89 5.80 18.35 -16.23
C THR A 89 5.14 18.14 -14.86
N PRO A 90 4.46 17.01 -14.60
CA PRO A 90 3.92 16.73 -13.28
C PRO A 90 5.02 16.78 -12.22
N LEU A 91 4.70 17.24 -11.02
CA LEU A 91 5.54 17.08 -9.83
C LEU A 91 5.33 15.67 -9.26
N ALA A 92 4.89 15.54 -8.01
CA ALA A 92 4.50 14.23 -7.49
C ALA A 92 3.00 13.94 -7.77
N TYR A 93 2.20 13.67 -6.74
CA TYR A 93 0.79 13.32 -6.91
C TYR A 93 -0.16 14.51 -6.92
N ASN A 94 0.19 15.58 -6.20
CA ASN A 94 -0.68 16.74 -6.00
C ASN A 94 0.04 18.03 -6.38
N VAL A 95 0.10 18.30 -7.68
CA VAL A 95 0.85 19.43 -8.25
C VAL A 95 0.60 20.75 -7.51
N LYS A 96 -0.64 21.00 -7.07
CA LYS A 96 -0.98 22.25 -6.37
C LYS A 96 -0.34 22.32 -4.98
N GLU A 97 -0.41 21.23 -4.22
CA GLU A 97 0.16 21.17 -2.88
C GLU A 97 1.69 21.00 -2.97
N ASP A 98 2.20 20.26 -3.96
CA ASP A 98 3.63 20.12 -4.23
C ASP A 98 4.30 21.47 -4.52
N ARG A 99 3.67 22.33 -5.33
CA ARG A 99 4.18 23.69 -5.59
C ARG A 99 4.30 24.53 -4.32
N LYS A 100 3.32 24.45 -3.41
CA LYS A 100 3.35 25.16 -2.14
C LYS A 100 4.43 24.60 -1.22
N LEU A 101 4.57 23.27 -1.18
CA LEU A 101 5.59 22.60 -0.38
C LEU A 101 6.99 23.00 -0.85
N LEU A 102 7.27 22.91 -2.15
CA LEU A 102 8.56 23.30 -2.72
C LEU A 102 8.88 24.78 -2.44
N ALA A 103 7.90 25.68 -2.57
CA ALA A 103 8.08 27.10 -2.24
C ALA A 103 8.42 27.30 -0.74
N ALA A 104 7.76 26.57 0.16
CA ALA A 104 8.06 26.65 1.60
C ALA A 104 9.45 26.10 1.92
N LEU A 105 9.86 25.02 1.25
CA LEU A 105 11.19 24.40 1.46
C LEU A 105 12.34 25.33 1.06
N MET A 106 12.17 26.12 0.01
CA MET A 106 13.19 27.09 -0.44
C MET A 106 13.51 28.15 0.62
N GLU A 107 12.53 28.52 1.44
CA GLU A 107 12.68 29.52 2.51
C GLU A 107 13.05 28.90 3.86
N SER A 108 12.93 27.58 3.99
CA SER A 108 13.13 26.87 5.26
C SER A 108 14.60 26.77 5.64
N ALA A 109 14.99 27.33 6.77
CA ALA A 109 16.34 27.15 7.34
C ALA A 109 16.63 25.68 7.70
N ARG A 110 15.59 24.86 7.89
CA ARG A 110 15.70 23.45 8.24
C ARG A 110 16.03 22.57 7.03
N PHE A 111 15.51 22.90 5.85
CA PHE A 111 15.54 21.99 4.70
C PHE A 111 16.30 22.53 3.49
N ARG A 112 16.33 23.84 3.28
CA ARG A 112 16.83 24.45 2.05
C ARG A 112 18.27 24.08 1.69
N ASP A 113 19.12 23.87 2.70
CA ASP A 113 20.57 23.63 2.52
C ASP A 113 20.92 22.12 2.52
N ILE A 114 19.92 21.23 2.69
CA ILE A 114 20.08 19.77 2.53
C ILE A 114 20.54 19.49 1.10
N ARG A 115 21.57 18.65 0.96
CA ARG A 115 22.14 18.28 -0.35
C ARG A 115 21.51 16.98 -0.84
N LEU A 116 21.06 16.98 -2.09
CA LEU A 116 20.57 15.79 -2.81
C LEU A 116 21.72 15.23 -3.63
N VAL A 117 21.98 13.95 -3.48
CA VAL A 117 23.02 13.19 -4.19
C VAL A 117 22.48 11.82 -4.60
N GLY A 118 23.11 11.19 -5.58
CA GLY A 118 22.86 9.81 -5.93
C GLY A 118 21.44 9.54 -6.44
N TYR A 119 20.78 10.50 -7.13
CA TYR A 119 19.44 10.27 -7.66
C TYR A 119 19.46 9.23 -8.76
N VAL A 120 18.60 8.24 -8.65
CA VAL A 120 18.35 7.21 -9.66
C VAL A 120 16.86 7.11 -9.94
N ASN A 121 16.52 6.89 -11.22
CA ASN A 121 15.14 6.65 -11.65
C ASN A 121 15.16 5.64 -12.80
N LYS A 122 14.60 4.46 -12.57
CA LYS A 122 14.62 3.33 -13.48
C LYS A 122 13.19 2.83 -13.67
N VAL A 123 12.77 2.74 -14.91
CA VAL A 123 11.51 2.09 -15.31
C VAL A 123 11.84 1.12 -16.42
N ASP A 124 11.67 -0.16 -16.16
CA ASP A 124 11.95 -1.26 -17.07
C ASP A 124 10.69 -2.13 -17.25
N PRO A 125 9.93 -1.93 -18.34
CA PRO A 125 8.74 -2.73 -18.59
C PRO A 125 9.00 -4.21 -18.85
N GLU A 126 10.21 -4.58 -19.33
CA GLU A 126 10.56 -5.98 -19.63
C GLU A 126 10.84 -6.76 -18.34
N GLN A 127 11.45 -6.10 -17.36
CA GLN A 127 11.69 -6.66 -16.03
C GLN A 127 10.55 -6.37 -15.04
N GLU A 128 9.50 -5.67 -15.47
CA GLU A 128 8.38 -5.25 -14.63
C GLU A 128 8.84 -4.42 -13.41
N GLU A 129 9.85 -3.56 -13.63
CA GLU A 129 10.55 -2.83 -12.59
C GLU A 129 10.28 -1.34 -12.66
N GLN A 130 9.94 -0.76 -11.49
CA GLN A 130 9.93 0.68 -11.27
C GLN A 130 10.67 0.98 -9.97
N PHE A 131 11.87 1.53 -10.10
CA PHE A 131 12.73 1.88 -8.96
C PHE A 131 13.19 3.33 -9.04
N ALA A 132 13.13 4.06 -7.94
CA ALA A 132 13.81 5.34 -7.81
C ALA A 132 14.25 5.56 -6.36
N ALA A 133 15.37 6.24 -6.21
CA ALA A 133 15.92 6.60 -4.91
C ALA A 133 16.73 7.89 -4.99
N VAL A 134 16.84 8.56 -3.86
CA VAL A 134 17.69 9.73 -3.67
C VAL A 134 18.26 9.74 -2.25
N THR A 135 19.46 10.25 -2.09
CA THR A 135 20.09 10.41 -0.78
C THR A 135 20.17 11.88 -0.41
N TYR A 136 19.72 12.22 0.79
CA TYR A 136 19.78 13.54 1.38
C TYR A 136 20.90 13.60 2.42
N LEU A 137 21.90 14.47 2.20
CA LEU A 137 22.95 14.75 3.17
C LEU A 137 22.43 15.78 4.17
N LEU A 138 22.20 15.33 5.40
CA LEU A 138 21.66 16.18 6.47
C LEU A 138 22.79 16.97 7.12
N GLY A 139 22.56 18.26 7.38
CA GLY A 139 23.54 19.15 8.00
C GLY A 139 24.01 18.70 9.37
N GLU A 140 23.27 17.83 10.04
CA GLU A 140 23.59 17.24 11.35
C GLU A 140 24.54 16.01 11.29
N GLY A 141 25.13 15.72 10.14
CA GLY A 141 26.13 14.66 9.98
C GLY A 141 25.54 13.25 9.80
N ARG A 142 24.32 13.13 9.28
CA ARG A 142 23.68 11.87 8.85
C ARG A 142 23.25 11.95 7.40
N ALA A 143 23.03 10.81 6.77
CA ALA A 143 22.42 10.73 5.46
C ALA A 143 21.07 10.01 5.54
N PHE A 144 20.06 10.55 4.83
CA PHE A 144 18.74 9.92 4.69
C PHE A 144 18.60 9.37 3.27
N VAL A 145 18.49 8.06 3.17
CA VAL A 145 18.26 7.33 1.91
C VAL A 145 16.76 7.18 1.72
N ALA A 146 16.21 7.88 0.73
CA ALA A 146 14.79 7.86 0.43
C ALA A 146 14.51 6.98 -0.79
N PHE A 147 13.67 5.96 -0.60
CA PHE A 147 13.14 5.14 -1.67
C PHE A 147 11.78 5.64 -2.09
N ARG A 148 11.59 5.86 -3.39
CA ARG A 148 10.32 6.27 -3.95
C ARG A 148 9.35 5.08 -3.96
N GLY A 149 8.11 5.35 -3.60
CA GLY A 149 7.00 4.42 -3.80
C GLY A 149 6.59 4.32 -5.26
N THR A 150 5.48 3.66 -5.51
CA THR A 150 4.92 3.49 -6.84
C THR A 150 4.56 4.84 -7.42
N ASP A 151 4.99 5.08 -8.63
CA ASP A 151 4.50 6.21 -9.41
C ASP A 151 3.14 5.87 -10.07
N ASN A 152 2.61 6.77 -10.88
CA ASN A 152 1.33 6.52 -11.55
C ASN A 152 1.47 5.62 -12.80
N THR A 153 2.61 4.95 -13.00
CA THR A 153 2.84 4.06 -14.14
C THR A 153 2.18 2.70 -13.92
N VAL A 154 1.75 2.09 -15.02
CA VAL A 154 1.17 0.74 -15.00
C VAL A 154 2.22 -0.31 -14.59
N VAL A 155 3.50 -0.07 -14.94
CA VAL A 155 4.63 -0.94 -14.55
C VAL A 155 4.81 -0.95 -13.04
N GLY A 156 4.79 0.21 -12.39
CA GLY A 156 4.91 0.31 -10.93
C GLY A 156 3.78 -0.42 -10.20
N TRP A 157 2.55 -0.28 -10.69
CA TRP A 157 1.41 -1.00 -10.13
C TRP A 157 1.52 -2.52 -10.29
N LYS A 158 2.06 -2.99 -11.42
CA LYS A 158 2.29 -4.42 -11.62
C LYS A 158 3.31 -4.97 -10.62
N GLU A 159 4.41 -4.25 -10.42
CA GLU A 159 5.43 -4.65 -9.44
C GLU A 159 4.86 -4.69 -8.01
N ASP A 160 4.00 -3.73 -7.63
CA ASP A 160 3.33 -3.75 -6.33
C ASP A 160 2.49 -5.01 -6.11
N PHE A 161 1.76 -5.43 -7.15
CA PHE A 161 1.01 -6.68 -7.08
C PHE A 161 1.94 -7.91 -7.01
N ASN A 162 3.06 -7.91 -7.74
CA ASN A 162 4.04 -8.99 -7.72
C ASN A 162 4.62 -9.20 -6.32
N MET A 163 4.80 -8.12 -5.53
CA MET A 163 5.25 -8.21 -4.14
C MET A 163 4.35 -9.11 -3.27
N SER A 164 3.10 -9.31 -3.63
CA SER A 164 2.15 -10.13 -2.86
C SER A 164 2.39 -11.64 -3.01
N PHE A 165 3.15 -12.09 -4.01
CA PHE A 165 3.38 -13.51 -4.27
C PHE A 165 4.82 -13.87 -4.66
N GLU A 166 5.64 -12.91 -5.08
CA GLU A 166 7.05 -13.12 -5.33
C GLU A 166 7.86 -12.98 -4.03
N THR A 167 8.91 -13.76 -3.90
CA THR A 167 9.78 -13.70 -2.71
C THR A 167 10.57 -12.40 -2.71
N GLU A 168 10.95 -11.92 -3.90
CA GLU A 168 11.72 -10.71 -4.10
C GLU A 168 11.38 -10.12 -5.47
N VAL A 169 11.07 -8.83 -5.52
CA VAL A 169 10.87 -8.09 -6.78
C VAL A 169 12.13 -7.32 -7.18
N PRO A 170 12.28 -6.94 -8.47
CA PRO A 170 13.45 -6.22 -8.97
C PRO A 170 13.80 -4.98 -8.15
N ALA A 171 12.82 -4.13 -7.83
CA ALA A 171 13.06 -2.90 -7.05
C ALA A 171 13.60 -3.18 -5.63
N GLN A 172 13.29 -4.33 -5.02
CA GLN A 172 13.86 -4.71 -3.73
C GLN A 172 15.35 -5.02 -3.84
N ARG A 173 15.79 -5.72 -4.91
CA ARG A 173 17.23 -5.94 -5.18
C ARG A 173 17.96 -4.63 -5.42
N ASP A 174 17.36 -3.74 -6.21
CA ASP A 174 17.93 -2.42 -6.49
C ASP A 174 18.01 -1.56 -5.24
N ALA A 175 17.04 -1.66 -4.32
CA ALA A 175 17.09 -0.95 -3.03
C ALA A 175 18.27 -1.43 -2.15
N VAL A 176 18.52 -2.72 -2.09
CA VAL A 176 19.71 -3.28 -1.38
C VAL A 176 20.99 -2.78 -2.04
N ALA A 177 21.09 -2.90 -3.37
CA ALA A 177 22.29 -2.48 -4.11
C ALA A 177 22.54 -0.97 -3.93
N TYR A 178 21.51 -0.16 -4.01
CA TYR A 178 21.59 1.29 -3.80
C TYR A 178 22.06 1.64 -2.38
N ALA A 179 21.47 1.05 -1.34
CA ALA A 179 21.86 1.30 0.04
C ALA A 179 23.33 0.92 0.32
N GLN A 180 23.79 -0.20 -0.25
CA GLN A 180 25.19 -0.60 -0.15
C GLN A 180 26.12 0.34 -0.94
N HIS A 181 25.67 0.87 -2.08
CA HIS A 181 26.41 1.86 -2.84
C HIS A 181 26.56 3.16 -2.06
N VAL A 182 25.47 3.66 -1.47
CA VAL A 182 25.49 4.84 -0.58
C VAL A 182 26.48 4.62 0.56
N ALA A 183 26.43 3.48 1.23
CA ALA A 183 27.32 3.17 2.34
C ALA A 183 28.82 3.15 1.95
N LYS A 184 29.13 2.77 0.71
CA LYS A 184 30.50 2.81 0.18
C LYS A 184 30.94 4.23 -0.20
N ALA A 185 30.01 5.03 -0.75
CA ALA A 185 30.32 6.37 -1.23
C ALA A 185 30.36 7.44 -0.14
N ILE A 186 29.55 7.27 0.91
CA ILE A 186 29.35 8.26 1.98
C ILE A 186 29.73 7.63 3.33
N ASP A 187 30.65 8.25 4.08
CA ASP A 187 31.04 7.79 5.41
C ASP A 187 30.24 8.50 6.52
N LEU A 188 28.90 8.32 6.50
CA LEU A 188 27.98 8.87 7.50
C LEU A 188 27.04 7.77 8.03
N PRO A 189 26.53 7.91 9.26
CA PRO A 189 25.39 7.12 9.72
C PRO A 189 24.19 7.30 8.80
N LEU A 190 23.46 6.19 8.52
CA LEU A 190 22.37 6.15 7.56
C LEU A 190 21.02 6.06 8.28
N ILE A 191 20.06 6.77 7.73
CA ILE A 191 18.63 6.56 7.95
C ILE A 191 18.07 6.15 6.61
N VAL A 192 17.27 5.10 6.56
CA VAL A 192 16.60 4.69 5.34
C VAL A 192 15.10 4.86 5.50
N GLY A 193 14.39 5.25 4.46
CA GLY A 193 12.95 5.44 4.57
C GLY A 193 12.26 5.57 3.23
N GLY A 194 10.93 5.44 3.25
CA GLY A 194 10.09 5.63 2.09
C GLY A 194 8.62 5.60 2.45
N HIS A 195 7.80 6.04 1.52
CA HIS A 195 6.35 6.04 1.60
C HIS A 195 5.80 5.01 0.60
N SER A 196 4.70 4.33 0.95
CA SER A 196 4.10 3.31 0.08
C SER A 196 5.09 2.17 -0.22
N LYS A 197 5.21 1.69 -1.45
CA LYS A 197 6.25 0.74 -1.87
C LYS A 197 7.64 1.13 -1.36
N GLY A 198 7.97 2.43 -1.36
CA GLY A 198 9.26 2.93 -0.86
C GLY A 198 9.52 2.58 0.61
N GLY A 199 8.49 2.49 1.44
CA GLY A 199 8.58 2.03 2.82
C GLY A 199 8.93 0.55 2.93
N ASN A 200 8.34 -0.29 2.08
CA ASN A 200 8.72 -1.70 1.94
C ASN A 200 10.17 -1.83 1.45
N LEU A 201 10.56 -1.06 0.41
CA LEU A 201 11.94 -1.08 -0.11
C LEU A 201 12.95 -0.68 0.98
N ALA A 202 12.64 0.31 1.80
CA ALA A 202 13.49 0.75 2.91
C ALA A 202 13.69 -0.37 3.96
N ALA A 203 12.59 -1.06 4.33
CA ALA A 203 12.67 -2.18 5.26
C ALA A 203 13.42 -3.37 4.64
N TYR A 204 13.16 -3.68 3.36
CA TYR A 204 13.86 -4.75 2.64
C TYR A 204 15.36 -4.47 2.54
N ALA A 205 15.76 -3.26 2.17
CA ALA A 205 17.15 -2.86 2.15
C ALA A 205 17.79 -3.04 3.53
N GLY A 206 17.15 -2.57 4.61
CA GLY A 206 17.64 -2.76 5.96
C GLY A 206 17.91 -4.23 6.32
N MET A 207 17.04 -5.14 5.88
CA MET A 207 17.18 -6.58 6.12
C MET A 207 18.35 -7.21 5.34
N PHE A 208 18.48 -6.89 4.06
CA PHE A 208 19.30 -7.68 3.13
C PHE A 208 20.63 -7.03 2.70
N VAL A 209 20.94 -5.80 3.16
CA VAL A 209 22.29 -5.25 2.98
C VAL A 209 23.33 -6.05 3.76
N ASP A 210 24.59 -5.95 3.35
CA ASP A 210 25.70 -6.53 4.09
C ASP A 210 25.82 -5.98 5.52
N GLU A 211 26.49 -6.69 6.41
CA GLU A 211 26.59 -6.36 7.83
C GLU A 211 27.28 -5.01 8.05
N ALA A 212 28.27 -4.67 7.24
CA ALA A 212 28.97 -3.39 7.34
C ALA A 212 28.03 -2.22 7.06
N THR A 213 27.20 -2.34 6.04
CA THR A 213 26.15 -1.36 5.72
C THR A 213 25.07 -1.34 6.81
N ARG A 214 24.59 -2.50 7.26
CA ARG A 214 23.53 -2.64 8.27
C ARG A 214 23.90 -1.98 9.60
N THR A 215 25.14 -2.11 10.03
CA THR A 215 25.60 -1.48 11.29
C THR A 215 25.53 0.05 11.24
N ARG A 216 25.58 0.64 10.06
CA ARG A 216 25.44 2.10 9.85
C ARG A 216 24.00 2.58 9.77
N ILE A 217 23.04 1.69 9.48
CA ILE A 217 21.61 2.03 9.44
C ILE A 217 21.09 2.18 10.87
N GLN A 218 20.77 3.41 11.27
CA GLN A 218 20.26 3.73 12.61
C GLN A 218 18.76 3.51 12.73
N THR A 219 18.01 3.88 11.69
CA THR A 219 16.54 3.81 11.67
C THR A 219 16.06 3.49 10.26
N VAL A 220 14.98 2.71 10.20
CA VAL A 220 14.26 2.38 9.00
C VAL A 220 12.84 2.92 9.12
N TYR A 221 12.44 3.82 8.23
CA TYR A 221 11.10 4.39 8.20
C TYR A 221 10.24 3.75 7.13
N ASN A 222 9.11 3.22 7.54
CA ASN A 222 8.07 2.71 6.66
C ASN A 222 6.80 3.56 6.84
N PHE A 223 6.50 4.44 5.89
CA PHE A 223 5.29 5.26 5.90
C PHE A 223 4.22 4.65 4.98
N ASP A 224 3.28 3.96 5.58
CA ASP A 224 2.13 3.30 4.93
C ASP A 224 2.53 2.37 3.76
N GLY A 225 3.70 1.74 3.88
CA GLY A 225 4.16 0.73 2.93
C GLY A 225 3.68 -0.67 3.32
N PRO A 226 3.42 -1.54 2.34
CA PRO A 226 2.99 -2.91 2.59
C PRO A 226 4.07 -3.71 3.34
N GLY A 227 3.64 -4.74 4.06
CA GLY A 227 4.51 -5.69 4.72
C GLY A 227 5.19 -6.66 3.76
N PHE A 228 5.47 -7.86 4.25
CA PHE A 228 6.20 -8.90 3.51
C PHE A 228 5.43 -10.22 3.54
N ASN A 229 5.86 -11.19 2.74
CA ASN A 229 5.37 -12.54 2.86
C ASN A 229 5.82 -13.17 4.20
N GLU A 230 5.13 -14.21 4.63
CA GLU A 230 5.37 -14.87 5.92
C GLU A 230 6.80 -15.41 6.07
N ALA A 231 7.40 -15.89 4.98
CA ALA A 231 8.78 -16.38 4.98
C ALA A 231 9.77 -15.26 5.31
N THR A 232 9.58 -14.08 4.71
CA THR A 232 10.46 -12.93 4.94
C THR A 232 10.36 -12.41 6.38
N ILE A 233 9.14 -12.23 6.92
CA ILE A 233 9.00 -11.75 8.31
C ILE A 233 9.48 -12.75 9.36
N SER A 234 9.52 -14.04 9.01
CA SER A 234 10.02 -15.09 9.89
C SER A 234 11.52 -15.33 9.75
N SER A 235 12.19 -14.63 8.82
CA SER A 235 13.62 -14.80 8.55
C SER A 235 14.51 -14.24 9.67
N GLU A 236 15.74 -14.70 9.73
CA GLU A 236 16.77 -14.15 10.62
C GLU A 236 17.11 -12.70 10.24
N GLU A 237 17.10 -12.38 8.95
CA GLU A 237 17.38 -11.05 8.39
C GLU A 237 16.39 -10.02 8.92
N PHE A 238 15.11 -10.36 9.01
CA PHE A 238 14.11 -9.47 9.63
C PHE A 238 14.47 -9.19 11.10
N GLY A 239 14.82 -10.21 11.86
CA GLY A 239 15.20 -10.07 13.27
C GLY A 239 16.44 -9.19 13.51
N LYS A 240 17.29 -8.99 12.50
CA LYS A 240 18.46 -8.09 12.59
C LYS A 240 18.10 -6.60 12.56
N VAL A 241 16.89 -6.25 12.08
CA VAL A 241 16.46 -4.84 11.90
C VAL A 241 15.11 -4.49 12.53
N ASP A 242 14.33 -5.45 12.99
CA ASP A 242 12.97 -5.25 13.49
C ASP A 242 12.85 -4.12 14.51
N MET A 243 13.79 -4.02 15.44
CA MET A 243 13.86 -2.96 16.46
C MET A 243 14.23 -1.58 15.90
N ARG A 244 14.69 -1.48 14.66
CA ARG A 244 15.01 -0.23 13.98
C ARG A 244 13.91 0.23 13.04
N ILE A 245 12.95 -0.67 12.72
CA ILE A 245 11.83 -0.34 11.84
C ILE A 245 10.80 0.47 12.62
N ARG A 246 10.40 1.57 12.03
CA ARG A 246 9.35 2.47 12.51
C ARG A 246 8.28 2.58 11.44
N THR A 247 7.19 1.85 11.63
CA THR A 247 6.06 1.80 10.70
C THR A 247 4.96 2.74 11.16
N PHE A 248 4.54 3.63 10.28
CA PHE A 248 3.44 4.58 10.47
C PHE A 248 2.34 4.30 9.47
N VAL A 249 1.11 4.16 9.95
CA VAL A 249 -0.06 3.91 9.10
C VAL A 249 -1.21 4.84 9.48
N PRO A 250 -1.98 5.39 8.52
CA PRO A 250 -3.19 6.14 8.86
C PRO A 250 -4.26 5.22 9.45
N GLN A 251 -5.21 5.81 10.21
CA GLN A 251 -6.21 5.03 10.96
C GLN A 251 -7.09 4.13 10.09
N SER A 252 -7.28 4.44 8.83
CA SER A 252 -8.00 3.60 7.88
C SER A 252 -7.10 3.16 6.73
N SER A 253 -5.82 2.90 7.03
CA SER A 253 -4.87 2.39 6.04
C SER A 253 -5.43 1.17 5.33
N MET A 254 -5.17 1.12 4.03
CA MET A 254 -5.45 -0.02 3.16
C MET A 254 -4.17 -0.59 2.57
N ILE A 255 -3.17 0.25 2.32
CA ILE A 255 -1.89 -0.17 1.72
C ILE A 255 -0.92 -0.67 2.79
N GLY A 256 -0.72 0.13 3.84
CA GLY A 256 0.25 -0.18 4.90
C GLY A 256 -0.14 -1.37 5.80
N ILE A 257 -1.30 -1.98 5.56
CA ILE A 257 -1.75 -3.19 6.28
C ILE A 257 -1.72 -4.44 5.38
N LEU A 258 -1.35 -4.28 4.10
CA LEU A 258 -1.24 -5.41 3.19
C LEU A 258 -0.10 -6.34 3.61
N MET A 259 -0.31 -7.64 3.44
CA MET A 259 0.65 -8.68 3.78
C MET A 259 0.93 -8.75 5.30
N TRP A 260 2.08 -9.27 5.71
CA TRP A 260 2.38 -9.50 7.12
C TRP A 260 3.40 -8.48 7.63
N HIS A 261 3.15 -8.02 8.85
CA HIS A 261 4.03 -7.15 9.61
C HIS A 261 4.31 -7.81 10.96
N ARG A 262 5.52 -7.70 11.43
CA ARG A 262 5.93 -8.17 12.76
C ARG A 262 6.24 -7.00 13.70
N GLU A 263 6.68 -5.89 13.13
CA GLU A 263 6.94 -4.66 13.85
C GLU A 263 5.63 -3.96 14.29
N PRO A 264 5.64 -3.20 15.40
CA PRO A 264 4.47 -2.46 15.83
C PRO A 264 4.19 -1.25 14.93
N PHE A 265 2.90 -0.99 14.68
CA PHE A 265 2.46 0.21 13.97
C PHE A 265 2.32 1.42 14.91
N THR A 266 2.72 2.59 14.42
CA THR A 266 2.24 3.86 14.94
C THR A 266 1.06 4.31 14.09
N ILE A 267 -0.14 4.35 14.67
CA ILE A 267 -1.35 4.75 13.95
C ILE A 267 -1.45 6.27 14.00
N VAL A 268 -1.52 6.90 12.83
CA VAL A 268 -1.61 8.36 12.70
C VAL A 268 -2.99 8.80 12.22
N ARG A 269 -3.43 9.97 12.71
CA ARG A 269 -4.68 10.56 12.25
C ARG A 269 -4.51 11.16 10.86
N SER A 270 -5.43 10.83 9.96
CA SER A 270 -5.57 11.43 8.64
C SER A 270 -6.97 12.03 8.47
N ASN A 271 -7.10 13.13 7.73
CA ASN A 271 -8.38 13.69 7.32
C ASN A 271 -8.84 13.18 5.94
N GLY A 272 -8.05 12.33 5.29
CA GLY A 272 -8.45 11.60 4.10
C GLY A 272 -9.56 10.58 4.39
N VAL A 273 -10.20 10.06 3.34
CA VAL A 273 -11.25 9.05 3.44
C VAL A 273 -10.85 7.84 2.60
N GLY A 274 -10.92 6.62 3.17
CA GLY A 274 -10.58 5.38 2.48
C GLY A 274 -9.15 5.40 1.97
N VAL A 275 -8.91 5.02 0.73
CA VAL A 275 -7.59 4.98 0.10
C VAL A 275 -6.89 6.34 0.06
N PHE A 276 -7.62 7.46 0.10
CA PHE A 276 -7.03 8.80 0.12
C PHE A 276 -6.32 9.15 1.43
N GLN A 277 -6.45 8.33 2.47
CA GLN A 277 -5.61 8.43 3.67
C GLN A 277 -4.14 8.09 3.40
N HIS A 278 -3.87 7.39 2.30
CA HIS A 278 -2.51 7.10 1.84
C HIS A 278 -1.72 8.35 1.43
N ASP A 279 -2.42 9.44 1.03
CA ASP A 279 -1.78 10.71 0.71
C ASP A 279 -1.19 11.37 1.96
N ALA A 280 0.14 11.55 2.00
CA ALA A 280 0.89 12.15 3.10
C ALA A 280 0.40 13.56 3.49
N TYR A 281 -0.18 14.32 2.55
CA TYR A 281 -0.76 15.64 2.84
C TYR A 281 -2.01 15.58 3.71
N THR A 282 -2.62 14.40 3.86
CA THR A 282 -3.80 14.21 4.70
C THR A 282 -3.46 13.87 6.15
N TRP A 283 -2.18 13.56 6.43
CA TRP A 283 -1.73 13.17 7.77
C TRP A 283 -1.65 14.38 8.68
N GLN A 284 -2.24 14.26 9.86
CA GLN A 284 -2.35 15.37 10.79
C GLN A 284 -1.16 15.42 11.76
N ILE A 285 -0.62 16.61 11.90
CA ILE A 285 0.59 16.90 12.67
C ILE A 285 0.26 17.89 13.78
N MET A 286 0.81 17.68 14.95
CA MET A 286 0.75 18.63 16.07
C MET A 286 2.15 18.90 16.60
N GLY A 287 2.64 20.12 16.43
CA GLY A 287 4.02 20.44 16.74
C GLY A 287 4.99 19.63 15.87
N GLY A 288 5.95 18.96 16.47
CA GLY A 288 6.96 18.14 15.78
C GLY A 288 6.60 16.67 15.65
N ASP A 289 5.34 16.25 15.85
CA ASP A 289 4.94 14.85 15.85
C ASP A 289 3.58 14.66 15.15
N PHE A 290 3.28 13.43 14.74
CA PHE A 290 1.95 13.05 14.25
C PHE A 290 0.92 13.03 15.37
N ILE A 291 -0.34 13.29 15.04
CA ILE A 291 -1.44 12.98 15.97
C ILE A 291 -1.61 11.47 15.95
N LYS A 292 -1.19 10.81 17.03
CA LYS A 292 -1.23 9.36 17.20
C LYS A 292 -2.58 8.91 17.73
N LEU A 293 -3.03 7.74 17.28
CA LEU A 293 -4.26 7.10 17.72
C LEU A 293 -3.94 5.73 18.33
N SER A 294 -4.81 5.26 19.22
CA SER A 294 -4.65 3.96 19.87
C SER A 294 -5.07 2.79 18.98
N GLU A 295 -5.99 3.02 18.04
CA GLU A 295 -6.60 1.95 17.25
C GLU A 295 -6.85 2.39 15.81
N ARG A 296 -6.83 1.41 14.90
CA ARG A 296 -7.31 1.54 13.52
C ARG A 296 -8.85 1.56 13.51
N THR A 297 -9.45 2.06 12.45
CA THR A 297 -10.91 2.01 12.28
C THR A 297 -11.40 0.60 11.96
N GLY A 298 -12.66 0.30 12.29
CA GLY A 298 -13.26 -0.99 11.96
C GLY A 298 -13.27 -1.30 10.45
N HIS A 299 -13.34 -0.28 9.59
CA HIS A 299 -13.23 -0.45 8.13
C HIS A 299 -11.84 -0.93 7.70
N SER A 300 -10.77 -0.47 8.35
CA SER A 300 -9.41 -0.95 8.10
C SER A 300 -9.24 -2.42 8.49
N HIS A 301 -9.81 -2.85 9.61
CA HIS A 301 -9.80 -4.26 10.01
C HIS A 301 -10.56 -5.14 9.02
N PHE A 302 -11.74 -4.70 8.58
CA PHE A 302 -12.53 -5.44 7.59
C PHE A 302 -11.82 -5.56 6.23
N ALA A 303 -11.14 -4.51 5.77
CA ALA A 303 -10.37 -4.53 4.55
C ALA A 303 -9.18 -5.49 4.65
N ASP A 304 -8.44 -5.45 5.77
CA ASP A 304 -7.32 -6.34 6.07
C ASP A 304 -7.76 -7.83 6.02
N ASP A 305 -8.80 -8.19 6.76
CA ASP A 305 -9.33 -9.55 6.80
C ASP A 305 -9.82 -10.02 5.41
N THR A 306 -10.42 -9.12 4.64
CA THR A 306 -10.95 -9.45 3.31
C THR A 306 -9.82 -9.69 2.32
N ILE A 307 -8.80 -8.82 2.30
CA ILE A 307 -7.65 -8.92 1.39
C ILE A 307 -6.79 -10.14 1.76
N LYS A 308 -6.51 -10.37 3.05
CA LYS A 308 -5.76 -11.54 3.52
C LYS A 308 -6.46 -12.83 3.10
N ARG A 309 -7.76 -12.94 3.37
CA ARG A 309 -8.55 -14.11 2.96
C ARG A 309 -8.51 -14.31 1.45
N TRP A 310 -8.64 -13.26 0.67
CA TRP A 310 -8.56 -13.33 -0.79
C TRP A 310 -7.17 -13.79 -1.27
N LEU A 311 -6.10 -13.28 -0.67
CA LEU A 311 -4.74 -13.73 -0.96
C LEU A 311 -4.50 -15.19 -0.55
N GLU A 312 -5.07 -15.64 0.55
CA GLU A 312 -4.97 -17.03 1.02
C GLU A 312 -5.77 -18.01 0.15
N GLU A 313 -6.98 -17.62 -0.28
CA GLU A 313 -7.86 -18.47 -1.11
C GLU A 313 -7.35 -18.63 -2.56
N LEU A 314 -6.58 -17.67 -3.08
CA LEU A 314 -6.01 -17.78 -4.43
C LEU A 314 -4.68 -18.54 -4.42
N LYS A 315 -4.61 -19.61 -5.23
CA LYS A 315 -3.33 -20.28 -5.50
C LYS A 315 -2.36 -19.31 -6.17
N PRO A 316 -1.03 -19.44 -5.93
CA PRO A 316 -0.02 -18.53 -6.50
C PRO A 316 -0.16 -18.30 -8.02
N ASP A 317 -0.39 -19.39 -8.78
CA ASP A 317 -0.57 -19.28 -10.23
C ASP A 317 -1.83 -18.50 -10.64
N MET A 318 -2.88 -18.56 -9.83
CA MET A 318 -4.11 -17.80 -10.07
C MET A 318 -3.94 -16.33 -9.71
N ARG A 319 -3.13 -16.02 -8.69
CA ARG A 319 -2.77 -14.63 -8.37
C ARG A 319 -2.02 -14.00 -9.52
N ARG A 320 -0.98 -14.67 -10.04
CA ARG A 320 -0.22 -14.21 -11.21
C ARG A 320 -1.14 -13.98 -12.41
N GLN A 321 -2.00 -14.96 -12.77
CA GLN A 321 -2.95 -14.81 -13.88
C GLN A 321 -3.91 -13.64 -13.69
N ALA A 322 -4.43 -13.42 -12.48
CA ALA A 322 -5.29 -12.28 -12.18
C ALA A 322 -4.56 -10.94 -12.36
N ILE A 323 -3.33 -10.85 -11.88
CA ILE A 323 -2.49 -9.66 -11.98
C ILE A 323 -2.10 -9.39 -13.43
N ASP A 324 -1.66 -10.40 -14.18
CA ASP A 324 -1.36 -10.27 -15.60
C ASP A 324 -2.61 -9.85 -16.40
N GLY A 325 -3.78 -10.36 -16.02
CA GLY A 325 -5.06 -9.94 -16.58
C GLY A 325 -5.40 -8.48 -16.28
N ILE A 326 -5.24 -8.05 -15.04
CA ILE A 326 -5.41 -6.64 -14.65
C ILE A 326 -4.42 -5.77 -15.42
N TYR A 327 -3.15 -6.15 -15.47
CA TYR A 327 -2.11 -5.45 -16.22
C TYR A 327 -2.44 -5.34 -17.71
N ALA A 328 -2.89 -6.41 -18.35
CA ALA A 328 -3.30 -6.40 -19.75
C ALA A 328 -4.46 -5.43 -20.01
N VAL A 329 -5.44 -5.35 -19.11
CA VAL A 329 -6.55 -4.38 -19.18
C VAL A 329 -6.03 -2.96 -19.04
N LEU A 330 -5.16 -2.73 -18.07
CA LEU A 330 -4.57 -1.42 -17.80
C LEU A 330 -3.71 -0.93 -18.98
N SER A 331 -2.88 -1.82 -19.53
CA SER A 331 -1.99 -1.52 -20.66
C SER A 331 -2.74 -1.31 -22.00
N ALA A 332 -3.92 -1.92 -22.15
CA ALA A 332 -4.73 -1.76 -23.37
C ALA A 332 -5.33 -0.36 -23.54
N SER A 333 -5.25 0.50 -22.54
CA SER A 333 -5.78 1.87 -22.58
C SER A 333 -4.94 2.86 -23.38
N ASN A 334 -3.80 2.47 -23.96
CA ASN A 334 -2.79 3.34 -24.58
C ASN A 334 -2.26 4.45 -23.63
N GLY A 335 -2.64 4.42 -22.35
CA GLY A 335 -2.14 5.29 -21.30
C GLY A 335 -1.05 4.59 -20.52
N MET A 336 0.04 5.30 -20.23
CA MET A 336 1.06 4.80 -19.31
C MET A 336 0.66 4.99 -17.84
N ASN A 337 -0.46 5.69 -17.59
CA ASN A 337 -0.92 6.07 -16.27
C ASN A 337 -2.30 5.48 -15.93
N VAL A 338 -2.46 5.08 -14.68
CA VAL A 338 -3.72 4.53 -14.16
C VAL A 338 -4.88 5.55 -14.22
N SER A 339 -4.57 6.85 -14.08
CA SER A 339 -5.57 7.92 -14.24
C SER A 339 -6.25 7.93 -15.62
N ASP A 340 -5.53 7.51 -16.67
CA ASP A 340 -6.03 7.50 -18.03
C ASP A 340 -7.12 6.44 -18.26
N LEU A 341 -7.19 5.42 -17.41
CA LEU A 341 -8.21 4.36 -17.48
C LEU A 341 -9.62 4.89 -17.26
N PHE A 342 -9.76 5.91 -16.44
CA PHE A 342 -11.06 6.50 -16.10
C PHE A 342 -11.55 7.51 -17.15
N GLU A 343 -10.76 7.75 -18.20
CA GLU A 343 -11.20 8.55 -19.31
C GLU A 343 -12.14 7.75 -20.24
N ALA A 344 -13.26 8.38 -20.62
CA ALA A 344 -14.31 7.72 -21.43
C ALA A 344 -13.80 7.13 -22.77
N ARG A 345 -12.73 7.72 -23.35
CA ARG A 345 -12.10 7.24 -24.58
C ARG A 345 -11.42 5.88 -24.45
N ASN A 346 -10.93 5.54 -23.24
CA ASN A 346 -10.19 4.31 -22.98
C ASN A 346 -11.10 3.16 -22.50
N THR A 347 -12.31 3.48 -22.05
CA THR A 347 -13.27 2.48 -21.53
C THR A 347 -13.55 1.35 -22.53
N MET A 348 -13.64 1.63 -23.84
CA MET A 348 -13.89 0.60 -24.86
C MET A 348 -12.70 -0.33 -25.03
N SER A 349 -11.46 0.17 -24.96
CA SER A 349 -10.25 -0.65 -25.04
C SER A 349 -10.12 -1.57 -23.84
N VAL A 350 -10.42 -1.07 -22.64
CA VAL A 350 -10.49 -1.84 -21.39
C VAL A 350 -11.53 -2.97 -21.48
N LEU A 351 -12.73 -2.67 -21.97
CA LEU A 351 -13.79 -3.66 -22.16
C LEU A 351 -13.42 -4.73 -23.20
N LYS A 352 -12.74 -4.33 -24.27
CA LYS A 352 -12.28 -5.25 -25.33
C LYS A 352 -11.17 -6.17 -24.80
N ALA A 353 -10.22 -5.63 -24.02
CA ALA A 353 -9.16 -6.41 -23.39
C ALA A 353 -9.74 -7.43 -22.38
N ALA A 354 -10.67 -7.00 -21.52
CA ALA A 354 -11.37 -7.89 -20.59
C ALA A 354 -12.18 -8.97 -21.32
N GLY A 355 -12.76 -8.66 -22.49
CA GLY A 355 -13.47 -9.60 -23.32
C GLY A 355 -12.59 -10.67 -24.00
N ALA A 356 -11.31 -10.36 -24.21
CA ALA A 356 -10.32 -11.27 -24.81
C ALA A 356 -9.70 -12.25 -23.81
N MET A 357 -9.91 -12.05 -22.51
CA MET A 357 -9.39 -12.95 -21.47
C MET A 357 -10.11 -14.27 -21.43
N ASP A 358 -9.40 -15.32 -21.02
CA ASP A 358 -10.03 -16.58 -20.65
C ASP A 358 -10.98 -16.38 -19.44
N GLU A 359 -11.90 -17.31 -19.27
CA GLU A 359 -12.99 -17.22 -18.29
C GLU A 359 -12.46 -17.12 -16.84
N LYS A 360 -11.37 -17.82 -16.54
CA LYS A 360 -10.75 -17.87 -15.22
C LYS A 360 -10.08 -16.55 -14.85
N THR A 361 -9.26 -16.03 -15.74
CA THR A 361 -8.57 -14.73 -15.60
C THR A 361 -9.58 -13.60 -15.47
N ARG A 362 -10.62 -13.60 -16.31
CA ARG A 362 -11.69 -12.60 -16.27
C ARG A 362 -12.44 -12.59 -14.94
N SER A 363 -12.78 -13.79 -14.42
CA SER A 363 -13.45 -13.93 -13.14
C SER A 363 -12.60 -13.39 -11.99
N ALA A 364 -11.31 -13.71 -11.98
CA ALA A 364 -10.36 -13.23 -10.96
C ALA A 364 -10.18 -11.71 -11.02
N VAL A 365 -10.08 -11.14 -12.22
CA VAL A 365 -9.99 -9.69 -12.46
C VAL A 365 -11.25 -8.97 -11.98
N LEU A 366 -12.43 -9.48 -12.34
CA LEU A 366 -13.71 -8.87 -11.91
C LEU A 366 -13.90 -8.93 -10.39
N GLU A 367 -13.50 -10.02 -9.75
CA GLU A 367 -13.56 -10.14 -8.30
C GLU A 367 -12.57 -9.18 -7.61
N ALA A 368 -11.34 -9.03 -8.13
CA ALA A 368 -10.39 -8.04 -7.65
C ALA A 368 -10.92 -6.60 -7.76
N PHE A 369 -11.50 -6.24 -8.90
CA PHE A 369 -12.13 -4.93 -9.08
C PHE A 369 -13.36 -4.73 -8.17
N ARG A 370 -14.13 -5.78 -7.91
CA ARG A 370 -15.26 -5.73 -6.98
C ARG A 370 -14.80 -5.49 -5.55
N LEU A 371 -13.74 -6.17 -5.12
CA LEU A 371 -13.17 -6.00 -3.79
C LEU A 371 -12.54 -4.61 -3.61
N LEU A 372 -11.75 -4.16 -4.57
CA LEU A 372 -11.21 -2.80 -4.59
C LEU A 372 -12.33 -1.75 -4.64
N GLY A 373 -13.34 -1.93 -5.46
CA GLY A 373 -14.48 -1.02 -5.58
C GLY A 373 -15.37 -0.97 -4.34
N SER A 374 -15.56 -2.09 -3.63
CA SER A 374 -16.30 -2.11 -2.36
C SER A 374 -15.55 -1.43 -1.23
N SER A 375 -14.24 -1.35 -1.33
CA SER A 375 -13.35 -0.67 -0.39
C SER A 375 -13.18 0.82 -0.69
N MET A 376 -13.50 1.26 -1.92
CA MET A 376 -13.48 2.67 -2.34
C MET A 376 -14.86 3.29 -2.08
N ILE A 377 -14.93 4.17 -1.09
CA ILE A 377 -16.02 5.13 -0.76
C ILE A 377 -17.41 4.75 -1.33
N GLY A 378 -18.18 4.01 -0.58
CA GLY A 378 -19.64 4.02 -0.70
C GLY A 378 -20.24 3.51 -1.99
N GLY A 379 -19.57 2.64 -2.73
CA GLY A 379 -20.16 1.94 -3.86
C GLY A 379 -19.32 1.98 -5.14
N VAL A 380 -19.24 0.83 -5.77
CA VAL A 380 -18.76 0.69 -7.16
C VAL A 380 -19.52 1.68 -8.04
N PRO A 381 -18.87 2.45 -8.92
CA PRO A 381 -19.59 3.31 -9.87
C PRO A 381 -20.69 2.54 -10.56
N ALA A 382 -21.90 3.04 -10.55
CA ALA A 382 -23.12 2.34 -11.05
C ALA A 382 -23.03 1.88 -12.53
N TRP A 383 -22.05 2.35 -13.29
CA TRP A 383 -21.74 1.86 -14.63
C TRP A 383 -20.91 0.57 -14.60
N LEU A 384 -19.98 0.42 -13.64
CA LEU A 384 -19.21 -0.82 -13.43
C LEU A 384 -20.12 -1.94 -12.91
N GLU A 385 -21.04 -1.65 -11.99
CA GLU A 385 -22.08 -2.60 -11.56
C GLU A 385 -22.99 -3.02 -12.71
N ARG A 386 -23.44 -2.06 -13.53
CA ARG A 386 -24.28 -2.35 -14.71
C ARG A 386 -23.51 -3.12 -15.78
N THR A 387 -22.23 -2.84 -15.97
CA THR A 387 -21.39 -3.53 -16.96
C THR A 387 -21.03 -4.93 -16.46
N ALA A 388 -20.65 -5.07 -15.18
CA ALA A 388 -20.42 -6.36 -14.54
C ALA A 388 -21.69 -7.22 -14.51
N SER A 389 -22.83 -6.66 -14.14
CA SER A 389 -24.14 -7.36 -14.15
C SER A 389 -24.59 -7.72 -15.56
N SER A 390 -24.35 -6.88 -16.56
CA SER A 390 -24.66 -7.15 -17.96
C SER A 390 -23.74 -8.20 -18.58
N MET A 391 -22.48 -8.27 -18.16
CA MET A 391 -21.55 -9.33 -18.54
C MET A 391 -21.86 -10.65 -17.81
N ALA A 392 -22.19 -10.57 -16.52
CA ALA A 392 -22.59 -11.69 -15.70
C ALA A 392 -23.87 -12.38 -16.24
N GLN A 393 -24.89 -11.61 -16.63
CA GLN A 393 -26.11 -12.15 -17.25
C GLN A 393 -25.89 -12.82 -18.61
N LYS A 394 -24.78 -12.56 -19.28
CA LYS A 394 -24.40 -13.20 -20.55
C LYS A 394 -23.51 -14.42 -20.40
N MET A 395 -23.19 -14.82 -19.15
CA MET A 395 -22.21 -15.87 -18.87
C MET A 395 -22.86 -17.17 -18.37
N PRO A 396 -22.65 -18.30 -19.05
CA PRO A 396 -23.19 -19.62 -18.65
C PRO A 396 -22.72 -20.12 -17.27
N TRP A 397 -21.64 -19.55 -16.71
CA TRP A 397 -21.06 -20.01 -15.45
C TRP A 397 -21.79 -19.48 -14.20
N GLU A 398 -22.42 -18.32 -14.27
CA GLU A 398 -23.23 -17.83 -13.13
C GLU A 398 -24.45 -18.70 -12.91
N GLN A 399 -25.09 -19.15 -13.98
CA GLN A 399 -26.14 -20.17 -13.88
C GLN A 399 -25.60 -21.44 -13.21
N ARG A 400 -24.43 -21.93 -13.61
CA ARG A 400 -23.79 -23.11 -12.99
C ARG A 400 -23.39 -22.87 -11.53
N ARG A 401 -23.01 -21.66 -11.17
CA ARG A 401 -22.65 -21.30 -9.77
C ARG A 401 -23.88 -21.13 -8.89
N GLU A 402 -24.97 -20.64 -9.43
CA GLU A 402 -26.27 -20.60 -8.74
C GLU A 402 -26.87 -22.01 -8.62
N GLU A 403 -26.76 -22.82 -9.66
CA GLU A 403 -27.15 -24.23 -9.62
C GLU A 403 -26.31 -25.02 -8.60
N ALA A 404 -24.99 -24.87 -8.61
CA ALA A 404 -24.09 -25.50 -7.64
C ALA A 404 -24.34 -25.01 -6.19
N ARG A 405 -24.67 -23.72 -5.99
CA ARG A 405 -25.08 -23.22 -4.67
C ARG A 405 -26.47 -23.73 -4.26
N ALA A 406 -27.36 -23.94 -5.20
CA ALA A 406 -28.67 -24.53 -4.94
C ALA A 406 -28.56 -26.04 -4.62
N GLU A 407 -27.68 -26.75 -5.33
CA GLU A 407 -27.36 -28.15 -5.05
C GLU A 407 -26.72 -28.33 -3.67
N ALA A 408 -25.68 -27.54 -3.33
CA ALA A 408 -25.03 -27.56 -2.02
C ALA A 408 -25.99 -27.22 -0.88
N LYS A 409 -26.92 -26.26 -1.08
CA LYS A 409 -27.98 -25.99 -0.11
C LYS A 409 -28.98 -27.14 0.05
N THR A 410 -29.21 -27.88 -1.02
CA THR A 410 -30.12 -29.03 -1.03
C THR A 410 -29.47 -30.23 -0.36
N GLU A 411 -28.19 -30.47 -0.59
CA GLU A 411 -27.38 -31.50 0.10
C GLU A 411 -27.27 -31.21 1.59
N ALA A 412 -26.91 -30.00 1.99
CA ALA A 412 -26.85 -29.59 3.40
C ALA A 412 -28.21 -29.72 4.12
N ARG A 413 -29.33 -29.48 3.40
CA ARG A 413 -30.69 -29.74 3.94
C ARG A 413 -31.02 -31.23 4.03
N ALA A 414 -30.51 -32.05 3.11
CA ALA A 414 -30.68 -33.49 3.15
C ALA A 414 -29.89 -34.14 4.30
N GLU A 415 -28.63 -33.68 4.47
CA GLU A 415 -27.78 -34.11 5.63
C GLU A 415 -28.39 -33.73 6.96
N ALA A 416 -28.85 -32.49 7.14
CA ALA A 416 -29.53 -32.05 8.35
C ALA A 416 -30.85 -32.80 8.63
N LYS A 417 -31.55 -33.28 7.58
CA LYS A 417 -32.72 -34.15 7.73
C LYS A 417 -32.35 -35.57 8.12
N THR A 418 -31.22 -36.07 7.66
CA THR A 418 -30.70 -37.40 7.97
C THR A 418 -30.19 -37.44 9.41
N GLU A 419 -29.50 -36.40 9.86
CA GLU A 419 -29.07 -36.23 11.26
C GLU A 419 -30.27 -36.16 12.24
N LYS A 420 -31.28 -35.35 11.90
CA LYS A 420 -32.54 -35.33 12.70
C LYS A 420 -33.28 -36.65 12.73
N ARG A 421 -33.17 -37.48 11.71
CA ARG A 421 -33.78 -38.81 11.66
C ARG A 421 -32.99 -39.84 12.49
N SER A 422 -31.67 -39.69 12.56
CA SER A 422 -30.82 -40.52 13.42
C SER A 422 -31.01 -40.19 14.92
N GLU A 423 -31.19 -38.90 15.26
CA GLU A 423 -31.49 -38.47 16.62
C GLU A 423 -32.88 -38.88 17.11
N THR A 424 -33.90 -38.91 16.23
CA THR A 424 -35.23 -39.41 16.59
C THR A 424 -35.31 -40.95 16.62
N GLY A 425 -34.49 -41.65 15.84
CA GLY A 425 -34.39 -43.11 15.89
C GLY A 425 -33.68 -43.63 17.16
N SER A 426 -32.78 -42.84 17.74
CA SER A 426 -32.08 -43.14 18.98
C SER A 426 -32.93 -42.92 20.23
N LYS A 427 -33.96 -42.07 20.18
CA LYS A 427 -34.85 -41.82 21.33
C LYS A 427 -35.98 -42.85 21.48
N THR A 428 -36.30 -43.61 20.44
CA THR A 428 -37.33 -44.70 20.51
C THR A 428 -36.75 -46.06 20.83
N GLY A 429 -35.41 -46.19 20.98
CA GLY A 429 -34.74 -47.44 21.36
C GLY A 429 -34.36 -47.54 22.85
N LEU A 430 -34.63 -46.51 23.66
CA LEU A 430 -34.22 -46.48 25.07
C LEU A 430 -35.36 -46.65 26.08
N GLU A 431 -36.59 -46.98 25.67
CA GLU A 431 -37.71 -47.23 26.59
C GLU A 431 -38.15 -48.73 26.69
N ALA A 432 -37.35 -49.65 26.19
CA ALA A 432 -37.64 -51.08 26.35
C ALA A 432 -36.39 -51.83 26.84
N GLY A 433 -36.07 -51.70 28.12
CA GLY A 433 -34.94 -52.46 28.66
C GLY A 433 -34.44 -52.02 30.03
N THR A 434 -35.38 -51.81 31.01
CA THR A 434 -35.00 -51.69 32.41
C THR A 434 -36.00 -52.40 33.28
N GLU A 435 -35.86 -53.74 33.31
CA GLU A 435 -36.24 -54.58 34.42
C GLU A 435 -35.42 -55.86 34.27
N ALA A 436 -34.27 -55.95 34.94
CA ALA A 436 -33.69 -57.15 35.52
C ALA A 436 -32.25 -56.90 36.00
N GLU A 437 -32.03 -57.29 37.21
CA GLU A 437 -30.74 -57.54 37.89
C GLU A 437 -30.01 -56.34 38.53
N ALA A 438 -30.58 -55.95 39.66
CA ALA A 438 -29.80 -55.65 40.85
C ALA A 438 -29.24 -56.93 41.45
N ARG A 439 -27.90 -57.04 41.57
CA ARG A 439 -27.19 -57.64 42.73
C ARG A 439 -25.73 -57.91 42.42
N GLU A 440 -24.96 -57.48 43.37
CA GLU A 440 -23.63 -57.98 43.74
C GLU A 440 -22.39 -57.22 43.36
N ASN A 441 -21.86 -56.65 44.42
CA ASN A 441 -20.47 -56.53 44.83
C ASN A 441 -19.72 -55.21 44.65
N ALA A 442 -19.76 -54.48 45.77
CA ALA A 442 -18.59 -53.71 46.23
C ALA A 442 -17.89 -54.59 47.32
N PRO A 443 -16.69 -54.22 47.88
CA PRO A 443 -15.68 -53.25 47.56
C PRO A 443 -14.25 -53.85 47.65
N GLU A 444 -13.19 -53.06 47.39
CA GLU A 444 -11.94 -52.91 48.21
C GLU A 444 -10.91 -52.04 47.49
N LEU A 445 -10.66 -50.94 48.02
CA LEU A 445 -9.54 -50.39 48.78
C LEU A 445 -8.09 -50.80 48.34
N ALA A 446 -7.26 -49.75 48.12
CA ALA A 446 -5.87 -49.60 48.48
C ALA A 446 -4.79 -50.04 47.44
N LYS A 447 -4.16 -49.15 46.82
CA LYS A 447 -2.86 -48.55 47.19
C LYS A 447 -2.53 -47.45 46.19
#